data_dd3f481b12fc968f69feb619a930bfee
#
_entry.id   dd3f481b12fc968f69feb619a930bfee
#
_cell.length_a   1.000
_cell.length_b   1.000
_cell.length_c   1.000
_cell.angle_alpha   90.00
_cell.angle_beta   90.00
_cell.angle_gamma   90.00
#
_symmetry.space_group_name_H-M   'P 1'
#
loop_
_entity.id
_entity.type
_entity.pdbx_description
1 polymer ?
#
loop_
_entity_poly.entity_id
_entity_poly.type
_entity_poly.pdbx_seq_one_letter_code
_entity_poly.pdbx_strand_id
1 'polypeptide(L)'
;MVKKCRLVPSILAVIFTLFVVTLSLADRVVIPPSEIGAKAALDNSVRHHEWVKIEVPATDVQLNTFVAYPERKDKAPVVIVVQEVYGLTDWIRAVADRLAGDGFIAIAPDLLSGRGPGGGGTEAFATRDDVVKAVRDLSPPYVVNMLNAVSRYGASLSAATPKFATVGFCWGGAQSFYYATAQPNLNAAVVYYGTSPTQEALVTIRPPVLGLYGEDDARVTITIAPAAKKMKELGKTYITHIYKGAGHGFLRAQQERDGANLEASRQAWPATIEFLRKNLE
;
A
#
# COMPACT_ATOMS: atom_id res chain seq x y z
N MET A 1 -68.82 53.44 37.73
CA MET A 1 -68.58 52.13 37.12
C MET A 1 -67.22 52.15 36.48
N VAL A 2 -66.22 51.55 37.16
CA VAL A 2 -64.82 51.53 36.74
C VAL A 2 -64.51 50.11 36.18
N LYS A 3 -64.25 49.96 34.84
CA LYS A 3 -63.90 48.74 34.22
C LYS A 3 -62.40 48.44 34.46
N LYS A 4 -62.10 47.37 35.19
CA LYS A 4 -60.73 46.86 35.36
C LYS A 4 -60.27 46.14 34.09
N CYS A 5 -59.26 46.71 33.51
CA CYS A 5 -58.54 46.07 32.39
C CYS A 5 -57.55 45.04 32.99
N ARG A 6 -57.67 43.73 32.65
CA ARG A 6 -56.72 42.71 33.05
C ARG A 6 -55.64 42.58 31.94
N LEU A 7 -54.41 42.87 32.24
CA LEU A 7 -53.24 42.54 31.44
C LEU A 7 -52.94 41.03 31.57
N VAL A 8 -52.85 40.33 30.44
CA VAL A 8 -52.37 38.98 30.36
C VAL A 8 -50.88 39.05 29.96
N PRO A 9 -49.94 38.46 30.68
CA PRO A 9 -48.54 38.45 30.26
C PRO A 9 -48.35 37.35 29.23
N SER A 10 -47.94 37.74 28.04
CA SER A 10 -47.48 36.82 26.99
C SER A 10 -46.09 36.30 27.36
N ILE A 11 -45.99 35.02 27.67
CA ILE A 11 -44.70 34.32 27.88
C ILE A 11 -44.18 33.95 26.48
N LEU A 12 -43.16 34.69 26.05
CA LEU A 12 -42.41 34.35 24.81
C LEU A 12 -41.42 33.23 25.15
N ALA A 13 -41.76 31.98 24.77
CA ALA A 13 -40.87 30.86 24.92
C ALA A 13 -39.83 30.90 23.77
N VAL A 14 -38.60 31.28 24.11
CA VAL A 14 -37.44 31.20 23.20
C VAL A 14 -36.98 29.74 23.20
N ILE A 15 -37.32 29.00 22.14
CA ILE A 15 -36.80 27.65 21.90
C ILE A 15 -35.37 27.79 21.36
N PHE A 16 -34.38 27.57 22.20
CA PHE A 16 -32.97 27.45 21.82
C PHE A 16 -32.77 26.06 21.23
N THR A 17 -32.79 25.94 19.90
CA THR A 17 -32.49 24.71 19.22
C THR A 17 -30.96 24.51 19.24
N LEU A 18 -30.47 23.68 20.18
CA LEU A 18 -29.08 23.24 20.21
C LEU A 18 -28.87 22.33 18.98
N PHE A 19 -28.23 22.86 17.96
CA PHE A 19 -27.64 22.04 16.88
C PHE A 19 -26.43 21.33 17.47
N VAL A 20 -26.60 20.10 17.95
CA VAL A 20 -25.51 19.20 18.27
C VAL A 20 -24.97 18.70 16.95
N VAL A 21 -23.90 19.33 16.45
CA VAL A 21 -23.09 18.77 15.38
C VAL A 21 -22.37 17.55 15.95
N THR A 22 -22.98 16.39 15.82
CA THR A 22 -22.29 15.12 16.07
C THR A 22 -21.26 14.95 14.94
N LEU A 23 -20.03 15.43 15.16
CA LEU A 23 -18.89 14.98 14.37
C LEU A 23 -18.78 13.47 14.59
N SER A 24 -19.25 12.73 13.60
CA SER A 24 -19.00 11.29 13.53
C SER A 24 -17.49 11.08 13.57
N LEU A 25 -16.97 10.37 14.58
CA LEU A 25 -15.60 9.88 14.65
C LEU A 25 -15.31 8.82 13.56
N ALA A 26 -16.30 8.51 12.70
CA ALA A 26 -16.28 7.39 11.77
C ALA A 26 -15.51 7.64 10.45
N ASP A 27 -15.03 8.86 10.14
CA ASP A 27 -14.44 9.16 8.84
C ASP A 27 -13.03 9.79 8.86
N ARG A 28 -12.22 9.50 9.87
CA ARG A 28 -10.79 9.74 9.70
C ARG A 28 -10.18 8.56 8.93
N VAL A 29 -9.96 8.77 7.63
CA VAL A 29 -9.14 7.85 6.84
C VAL A 29 -7.82 7.61 7.57
N VAL A 30 -7.63 6.37 8.04
CA VAL A 30 -6.39 5.97 8.72
C VAL A 30 -5.42 5.54 7.64
N ILE A 31 -4.38 6.34 7.42
CA ILE A 31 -3.29 6.03 6.49
C ILE A 31 -2.17 5.26 7.21
N PRO A 32 -1.26 4.58 6.50
CA PRO A 32 -0.05 4.02 7.11
C PRO A 32 0.75 5.11 7.85
N PRO A 33 1.48 4.76 8.91
CA PRO A 33 2.38 5.71 9.53
C PRO A 33 3.49 6.15 8.56
N SER A 34 4.07 7.33 8.79
CA SER A 34 5.33 7.68 8.14
C SER A 34 6.49 6.81 8.65
N GLU A 35 7.66 6.89 8.00
CA GLU A 35 8.86 6.15 8.44
C GLU A 35 9.19 6.41 9.92
N ILE A 36 9.06 7.67 10.37
CA ILE A 36 9.35 8.06 11.76
C ILE A 36 8.43 7.36 12.77
N GLY A 37 7.15 7.21 12.42
CA GLY A 37 6.17 6.58 13.31
C GLY A 37 6.03 5.06 13.17
N ALA A 38 6.72 4.45 12.21
CA ALA A 38 6.48 3.06 11.80
C ALA A 38 6.76 2.05 12.91
N LYS A 39 7.91 2.16 13.58
CA LYS A 39 8.26 1.26 14.70
C LYS A 39 7.25 1.34 15.83
N ALA A 40 6.91 2.55 16.26
CA ALA A 40 5.93 2.74 17.33
C ALA A 40 4.54 2.20 16.95
N ALA A 41 4.14 2.32 15.69
CA ALA A 41 2.88 1.76 15.22
C ALA A 41 2.88 0.23 15.24
N LEU A 42 3.98 -0.43 14.89
CA LEU A 42 4.13 -1.87 14.97
C LEU A 42 4.14 -2.37 16.42
N ASP A 43 4.89 -1.70 17.30
CA ASP A 43 5.00 -2.08 18.72
C ASP A 43 3.64 -1.96 19.46
N ASN A 44 2.75 -1.07 19.00
CA ASN A 44 1.42 -0.87 19.56
C ASN A 44 0.30 -1.55 18.75
N SER A 45 0.63 -2.32 17.71
CA SER A 45 -0.38 -3.02 16.94
C SER A 45 -0.98 -4.16 17.74
N VAL A 46 -2.31 -4.25 17.69
CA VAL A 46 -3.07 -5.36 18.33
C VAL A 46 -3.32 -6.52 17.36
N ARG A 47 -2.92 -6.36 16.09
CA ARG A 47 -3.13 -7.38 15.06
C ARG A 47 -2.15 -8.53 15.19
N HIS A 48 -2.58 -9.70 14.74
CA HIS A 48 -1.70 -10.87 14.71
C HIS A 48 -0.65 -10.73 13.60
N HIS A 49 0.62 -10.89 13.99
CA HIS A 49 1.76 -10.88 13.09
C HIS A 49 2.53 -12.20 13.20
N GLU A 50 3.04 -12.66 12.07
CA GLU A 50 3.90 -13.85 12.01
C GLU A 50 5.15 -13.58 11.18
N TRP A 51 6.24 -14.23 11.55
CA TRP A 51 7.41 -14.39 10.72
C TRP A 51 7.44 -15.81 10.18
N VAL A 52 7.43 -15.94 8.87
CA VAL A 52 7.46 -17.23 8.19
C VAL A 52 8.64 -17.31 7.22
N LYS A 53 9.10 -18.53 6.95
CA LYS A 53 10.11 -18.81 5.93
C LYS A 53 9.42 -19.46 4.74
N ILE A 54 9.44 -18.82 3.58
CA ILE A 54 8.82 -19.31 2.36
C ILE A 54 9.93 -19.86 1.46
N GLU A 55 9.85 -21.14 1.10
CA GLU A 55 10.77 -21.75 0.16
C GLU A 55 10.57 -21.21 -1.26
N VAL A 56 11.67 -20.83 -1.93
CA VAL A 56 11.66 -20.39 -3.31
C VAL A 56 12.05 -21.56 -4.21
N PRO A 57 11.14 -22.12 -5.01
CA PRO A 57 11.42 -23.28 -5.86
C PRO A 57 12.60 -23.09 -6.79
N ALA A 58 13.37 -24.15 -6.98
CA ALA A 58 14.61 -24.20 -7.77
C ALA A 58 15.73 -23.29 -7.24
N THR A 59 15.70 -22.97 -5.96
CA THR A 59 16.78 -22.25 -5.25
C THR A 59 16.89 -22.79 -3.81
N ASP A 60 18.00 -22.48 -3.12
CA ASP A 60 18.17 -22.78 -1.69
C ASP A 60 17.67 -21.62 -0.80
N VAL A 61 16.97 -20.66 -1.39
CA VAL A 61 16.51 -19.45 -0.68
C VAL A 61 15.24 -19.74 0.11
N GLN A 62 15.27 -19.39 1.40
CA GLN A 62 14.10 -19.28 2.25
C GLN A 62 13.84 -17.80 2.50
N LEU A 63 12.72 -17.27 1.95
CA LEU A 63 12.33 -15.89 2.17
C LEU A 63 11.85 -15.69 3.60
N ASN A 64 12.58 -14.89 4.37
CA ASN A 64 12.08 -14.39 5.63
C ASN A 64 10.94 -13.40 5.36
N THR A 65 9.75 -13.69 5.84
CA THR A 65 8.56 -12.98 5.39
C THR A 65 7.70 -12.57 6.58
N PHE A 66 7.34 -11.29 6.63
CA PHE A 66 6.41 -10.78 7.62
C PHE A 66 4.98 -10.90 7.09
N VAL A 67 4.09 -11.47 7.90
CA VAL A 67 2.67 -11.62 7.59
C VAL A 67 1.84 -10.94 8.66
N ALA A 68 0.89 -10.11 8.23
CA ALA A 68 -0.08 -9.47 9.11
C ALA A 68 -1.50 -9.91 8.72
N TYR A 69 -2.27 -10.30 9.72
CA TYR A 69 -3.63 -10.83 9.54
C TYR A 69 -4.70 -9.82 9.96
N PRO A 70 -5.81 -9.72 9.21
CA PRO A 70 -6.93 -8.89 9.60
C PRO A 70 -7.72 -9.51 10.74
N GLU A 71 -8.29 -8.68 11.60
CA GLU A 71 -9.22 -9.12 12.65
C GLU A 71 -10.62 -9.37 12.04
N ARG A 72 -10.80 -10.50 11.38
CA ARG A 72 -12.09 -10.90 10.78
C ARG A 72 -12.28 -12.40 10.83
N LYS A 73 -13.55 -12.83 10.83
CA LYS A 73 -13.91 -14.26 10.84
C LYS A 73 -13.90 -14.90 9.46
N ASP A 74 -14.22 -14.10 8.43
CA ASP A 74 -14.30 -14.57 7.06
C ASP A 74 -12.93 -14.58 6.40
N LYS A 75 -12.78 -15.37 5.34
CA LYS A 75 -11.57 -15.38 4.51
C LYS A 75 -11.28 -14.00 3.93
N ALA A 76 -10.01 -13.65 3.90
CA ALA A 76 -9.52 -12.37 3.39
C ALA A 76 -8.68 -12.55 2.12
N PRO A 77 -8.73 -11.61 1.18
CA PRO A 77 -7.83 -11.62 0.04
C PRO A 77 -6.40 -11.26 0.45
N VAL A 78 -5.44 -11.74 -0.34
CA VAL A 78 -4.01 -11.56 -0.07
C VAL A 78 -3.49 -10.31 -0.79
N VAL A 79 -2.69 -9.51 -0.09
CA VAL A 79 -1.92 -8.40 -0.66
C VAL A 79 -0.44 -8.61 -0.37
N ILE A 80 0.35 -8.77 -1.43
CA ILE A 80 1.82 -8.88 -1.33
C ILE A 80 2.40 -7.47 -1.34
N VAL A 81 3.14 -7.12 -0.30
CA VAL A 81 3.78 -5.81 -0.13
C VAL A 81 5.21 -5.88 -0.64
N VAL A 82 5.52 -5.15 -1.71
CA VAL A 82 6.85 -5.15 -2.31
C VAL A 82 7.65 -3.96 -1.79
N GLN A 83 8.75 -4.25 -1.11
CA GLN A 83 9.62 -3.32 -0.40
C GLN A 83 10.24 -2.24 -1.29
N GLU A 84 10.66 -1.12 -0.67
CA GLU A 84 11.51 -0.10 -1.32
C GLU A 84 12.96 -0.57 -1.49
N VAL A 85 13.83 0.30 -2.02
CA VAL A 85 15.28 0.05 -2.11
C VAL A 85 15.96 -0.14 -0.74
N TYR A 86 15.25 0.12 0.35
CA TYR A 86 15.76 0.01 1.72
C TYR A 86 15.50 -1.36 2.35
N GLY A 87 14.99 -2.33 1.59
CA GLY A 87 14.69 -3.66 2.08
C GLY A 87 13.39 -3.74 2.90
N LEU A 88 13.23 -4.80 3.67
CA LEU A 88 12.08 -5.01 4.55
C LEU A 88 12.24 -4.21 5.85
N THR A 89 11.99 -2.91 5.78
CA THR A 89 12.06 -1.99 6.92
C THR A 89 10.84 -2.08 7.83
N ASP A 90 10.92 -1.45 9.02
CA ASP A 90 9.76 -1.25 9.91
C ASP A 90 8.62 -0.56 9.19
N TRP A 91 8.92 0.39 8.28
CA TRP A 91 7.90 1.09 7.51
C TRP A 91 7.11 0.17 6.58
N ILE A 92 7.79 -0.72 5.84
CA ILE A 92 7.12 -1.71 4.98
C ILE A 92 6.26 -2.67 5.81
N ARG A 93 6.75 -3.11 6.98
CA ARG A 93 5.98 -3.94 7.91
C ARG A 93 4.76 -3.20 8.47
N ALA A 94 4.90 -1.90 8.79
CA ALA A 94 3.79 -1.07 9.25
C ALA A 94 2.74 -0.80 8.15
N VAL A 95 3.16 -0.74 6.88
CA VAL A 95 2.23 -0.73 5.73
C VAL A 95 1.48 -2.05 5.63
N ALA A 96 2.15 -3.19 5.80
CA ALA A 96 1.49 -4.49 5.82
C ALA A 96 0.48 -4.60 7.00
N ASP A 97 0.87 -4.14 8.18
CA ASP A 97 -0.03 -4.05 9.33
C ASP A 97 -1.25 -3.16 9.04
N ARG A 98 -1.07 -2.01 8.37
CA ARG A 98 -2.19 -1.14 7.99
C ARG A 98 -3.13 -1.81 6.98
N LEU A 99 -2.60 -2.51 5.97
CA LEU A 99 -3.40 -3.29 5.02
C LEU A 99 -4.22 -4.38 5.75
N ALA A 100 -3.63 -5.02 6.76
CA ALA A 100 -4.36 -5.96 7.61
C ALA A 100 -5.49 -5.26 8.37
N GLY A 101 -5.27 -4.05 8.88
CA GLY A 101 -6.32 -3.22 9.47
C GLY A 101 -7.42 -2.80 8.49
N ASP A 102 -7.13 -2.82 7.18
CA ASP A 102 -8.11 -2.55 6.11
C ASP A 102 -8.79 -3.82 5.58
N GLY A 103 -8.47 -5.00 6.16
CA GLY A 103 -9.19 -6.27 5.93
C GLY A 103 -8.50 -7.27 5.01
N PHE A 104 -7.21 -7.07 4.68
CA PHE A 104 -6.42 -7.96 3.82
C PHE A 104 -5.44 -8.82 4.63
N ILE A 105 -5.10 -10.02 4.15
CA ILE A 105 -3.90 -10.71 4.62
C ILE A 105 -2.72 -10.06 3.88
N ALA A 106 -1.86 -9.35 4.61
CA ALA A 106 -0.72 -8.65 4.04
C ALA A 106 0.57 -9.45 4.23
N ILE A 107 1.27 -9.72 3.13
CA ILE A 107 2.49 -10.54 3.12
C ILE A 107 3.64 -9.71 2.58
N ALA A 108 4.62 -9.43 3.41
CA ALA A 108 5.79 -8.61 3.09
C ALA A 108 7.07 -9.45 3.14
N PRO A 109 7.54 -10.00 1.99
CA PRO A 109 8.77 -10.77 1.93
C PRO A 109 10.00 -9.87 2.03
N ASP A 110 11.04 -10.35 2.70
CA ASP A 110 12.38 -9.77 2.58
C ASP A 110 13.07 -10.34 1.32
N LEU A 111 13.03 -9.54 0.25
CA LEU A 111 13.60 -9.95 -1.04
C LEU A 111 15.15 -10.02 -1.03
N LEU A 112 15.79 -9.62 0.08
CA LEU A 112 17.21 -9.80 0.32
C LEU A 112 17.55 -11.05 1.15
N SER A 113 16.56 -11.90 1.48
CA SER A 113 16.80 -13.16 2.20
C SER A 113 17.85 -14.00 1.48
N GLY A 114 18.86 -14.44 2.23
CA GLY A 114 20.00 -15.17 1.72
C GLY A 114 21.08 -14.32 1.01
N ARG A 115 20.87 -13.00 0.85
CA ARG A 115 21.78 -12.08 0.15
C ARG A 115 22.63 -11.24 1.10
N GLY A 116 22.20 -11.10 2.34
CA GLY A 116 22.96 -10.39 3.34
C GLY A 116 24.18 -11.16 3.86
N PRO A 117 25.10 -10.48 4.55
CA PRO A 117 26.22 -11.11 5.21
C PRO A 117 25.80 -12.33 6.05
N GLY A 118 26.56 -13.41 5.96
CA GLY A 118 26.23 -14.66 6.65
C GLY A 118 24.96 -15.38 6.17
N GLY A 119 24.43 -15.01 5.00
CA GLY A 119 23.17 -15.57 4.49
C GLY A 119 21.92 -14.94 5.11
N GLY A 120 22.05 -13.78 5.78
CA GLY A 120 20.93 -13.03 6.33
C GLY A 120 20.10 -12.28 5.28
N GLY A 121 19.14 -11.50 5.76
CA GLY A 121 18.30 -10.62 4.93
C GLY A 121 18.70 -9.15 5.08
N THR A 122 17.68 -8.27 4.98
CA THR A 122 17.85 -6.81 5.08
C THR A 122 18.59 -6.38 6.36
N GLU A 123 18.27 -7.00 7.49
CA GLU A 123 18.84 -6.67 8.81
C GLU A 123 20.31 -7.04 8.97
N ALA A 124 20.86 -7.90 8.10
CA ALA A 124 22.24 -8.34 8.17
C ALA A 124 23.23 -7.33 7.56
N PHE A 125 22.75 -6.35 6.80
CA PHE A 125 23.61 -5.33 6.20
C PHE A 125 24.01 -4.27 7.23
N ALA A 126 25.28 -3.85 7.20
CA ALA A 126 25.81 -2.86 8.14
C ALA A 126 25.31 -1.43 7.86
N THR A 127 25.04 -1.11 6.60
CA THR A 127 24.62 0.23 6.20
C THR A 127 23.41 0.21 5.25
N ARG A 128 22.67 1.31 5.26
CA ARG A 128 21.54 1.52 4.32
C ARG A 128 22.01 1.52 2.86
N ASP A 129 23.19 2.01 2.59
CA ASP A 129 23.76 2.05 1.23
C ASP A 129 24.08 0.66 0.71
N ASP A 130 24.56 -0.27 1.57
CA ASP A 130 24.77 -1.66 1.22
C ASP A 130 23.43 -2.35 0.86
N VAL A 131 22.37 -2.07 1.64
CA VAL A 131 21.02 -2.57 1.33
C VAL A 131 20.56 -2.05 -0.03
N VAL A 132 20.71 -0.75 -0.29
CA VAL A 132 20.31 -0.13 -1.57
C VAL A 132 21.04 -0.76 -2.74
N LYS A 133 22.35 -1.01 -2.60
CA LYS A 133 23.13 -1.71 -3.63
C LYS A 133 22.62 -3.12 -3.86
N ALA A 134 22.45 -3.91 -2.79
CA ALA A 134 21.98 -5.28 -2.89
C ALA A 134 20.58 -5.39 -3.52
N VAL A 135 19.65 -4.48 -3.18
CA VAL A 135 18.31 -4.45 -3.79
C VAL A 135 18.39 -4.12 -5.28
N ARG A 136 19.24 -3.17 -5.69
CA ARG A 136 19.42 -2.80 -7.11
C ARG A 136 20.04 -3.92 -7.95
N ASP A 137 20.81 -4.82 -7.33
CA ASP A 137 21.42 -5.98 -7.99
C ASP A 137 20.42 -7.14 -8.18
N LEU A 138 19.21 -7.06 -7.63
CA LEU A 138 18.16 -8.07 -7.86
C LEU A 138 17.61 -7.96 -9.28
N SER A 139 17.75 -9.02 -10.06
CA SER A 139 17.18 -9.06 -11.41
C SER A 139 15.67 -9.23 -11.38
N PRO A 140 14.91 -8.62 -12.31
CA PRO A 140 13.46 -8.77 -12.36
C PRO A 140 12.96 -10.23 -12.43
N PRO A 141 13.57 -11.16 -13.19
CA PRO A 141 13.14 -12.56 -13.17
C PRO A 141 13.32 -13.24 -11.80
N TYR A 142 14.39 -12.88 -11.08
CA TYR A 142 14.61 -13.39 -9.72
C TYR A 142 13.52 -12.90 -8.76
N VAL A 143 13.17 -11.61 -8.81
CA VAL A 143 12.08 -11.05 -8.02
C VAL A 143 10.74 -11.70 -8.36
N VAL A 144 10.45 -11.93 -9.65
CA VAL A 144 9.24 -12.64 -10.09
C VAL A 144 9.16 -14.04 -9.48
N ASN A 145 10.28 -14.80 -9.45
CA ASN A 145 10.30 -16.14 -8.84
C ASN A 145 9.99 -16.08 -7.34
N MET A 146 10.57 -15.13 -6.62
CA MET A 146 10.26 -14.90 -5.20
C MET A 146 8.78 -14.55 -4.97
N LEU A 147 8.24 -13.58 -5.73
CA LEU A 147 6.84 -13.18 -5.61
C LEU A 147 5.87 -14.30 -5.98
N ASN A 148 6.25 -15.17 -6.92
CA ASN A 148 5.49 -16.39 -7.22
C ASN A 148 5.50 -17.39 -6.06
N ALA A 149 6.59 -17.52 -5.31
CA ALA A 149 6.62 -18.34 -4.10
C ALA A 149 5.70 -17.76 -3.02
N VAL A 150 5.74 -16.43 -2.83
CA VAL A 150 4.87 -15.72 -1.88
C VAL A 150 3.39 -15.85 -2.25
N SER A 151 3.04 -15.73 -3.55
CA SER A 151 1.65 -15.88 -3.99
C SER A 151 1.12 -17.31 -3.76
N ARG A 152 1.94 -18.33 -3.98
CA ARG A 152 1.56 -19.73 -3.68
C ARG A 152 1.39 -19.94 -2.18
N TYR A 153 2.28 -19.39 -1.35
CA TYR A 153 2.12 -19.42 0.09
C TYR A 153 0.81 -18.75 0.52
N GLY A 154 0.54 -17.52 0.04
CA GLY A 154 -0.70 -16.83 0.34
C GLY A 154 -1.95 -17.64 -0.05
N ALA A 155 -1.93 -18.28 -1.22
CA ALA A 155 -3.03 -19.14 -1.67
C ALA A 155 -3.20 -20.42 -0.83
N SER A 156 -2.17 -20.88 -0.11
CA SER A 156 -2.22 -22.07 0.75
C SER A 156 -2.80 -21.78 2.15
N LEU A 157 -2.90 -20.50 2.53
CA LEU A 157 -3.46 -20.11 3.82
C LEU A 157 -4.95 -20.44 3.92
N SER A 158 -5.35 -21.14 4.95
CA SER A 158 -6.76 -21.51 5.18
C SER A 158 -7.68 -20.28 5.33
N ALA A 159 -7.13 -19.17 5.84
CA ALA A 159 -7.81 -17.89 6.00
C ALA A 159 -7.86 -17.04 4.71
N ALA A 160 -7.20 -17.46 3.63
CA ALA A 160 -7.15 -16.68 2.41
C ALA A 160 -8.27 -17.04 1.42
N THR A 161 -8.71 -16.00 0.66
CA THR A 161 -9.44 -16.23 -0.59
C THR A 161 -8.44 -16.53 -1.72
N PRO A 162 -8.86 -17.07 -2.88
CA PRO A 162 -7.94 -17.36 -3.98
C PRO A 162 -7.40 -16.13 -4.71
N LYS A 163 -7.94 -14.94 -4.42
CA LYS A 163 -7.54 -13.69 -5.09
C LYS A 163 -6.36 -13.02 -4.38
N PHE A 164 -5.44 -12.46 -5.17
CA PHE A 164 -4.32 -11.72 -4.61
C PHE A 164 -3.92 -10.52 -5.49
N ALA A 165 -3.29 -9.54 -4.85
CA ALA A 165 -2.74 -8.34 -5.47
C ALA A 165 -1.33 -8.05 -4.98
N THR A 166 -0.65 -7.11 -5.65
CA THR A 166 0.60 -6.52 -5.18
C THR A 166 0.41 -5.03 -4.89
N VAL A 167 1.07 -4.55 -3.85
CA VAL A 167 1.27 -3.11 -3.57
C VAL A 167 2.77 -2.90 -3.41
N GLY A 168 3.38 -2.10 -4.27
CA GLY A 168 4.82 -1.86 -4.24
C GLY A 168 5.17 -0.38 -4.15
N PHE A 169 6.33 -0.10 -3.55
CA PHE A 169 6.78 1.26 -3.24
C PHE A 169 8.16 1.53 -3.86
N CYS A 170 8.37 2.67 -4.51
CA CYS A 170 9.65 3.06 -5.10
C CYS A 170 10.16 2.00 -6.11
N TRP A 171 11.30 1.38 -5.84
CA TRP A 171 11.79 0.23 -6.58
C TRP A 171 10.75 -0.91 -6.60
N GLY A 172 10.15 -1.20 -5.45
CA GLY A 172 9.09 -2.21 -5.36
C GLY A 172 7.81 -1.82 -6.11
N GLY A 173 7.55 -0.53 -6.30
CA GLY A 173 6.48 -0.05 -7.18
C GLY A 173 6.75 -0.45 -8.63
N ALA A 174 7.97 -0.26 -9.11
CA ALA A 174 8.38 -0.74 -10.43
C ALA A 174 8.30 -2.28 -10.53
N GLN A 175 8.69 -3.01 -9.46
CA GLN A 175 8.58 -4.48 -9.43
C GLN A 175 7.11 -4.95 -9.42
N SER A 176 6.22 -4.27 -8.71
CA SER A 176 4.78 -4.55 -8.72
C SER A 176 4.19 -4.40 -10.13
N PHE A 177 4.56 -3.33 -10.84
CA PHE A 177 4.13 -3.12 -12.22
C PHE A 177 4.73 -4.17 -13.17
N TYR A 178 6.03 -4.47 -13.01
CA TYR A 178 6.67 -5.50 -13.82
C TYR A 178 6.07 -6.90 -13.55
N TYR A 179 5.78 -7.23 -12.29
CA TYR A 179 5.15 -8.48 -11.91
C TYR A 179 3.78 -8.67 -12.58
N ALA A 180 3.02 -7.59 -12.76
CA ALA A 180 1.76 -7.62 -13.50
C ALA A 180 1.93 -8.03 -14.98
N THR A 181 3.11 -7.87 -15.57
CA THR A 181 3.42 -8.36 -16.92
C THR A 181 3.79 -9.84 -16.95
N ALA A 182 4.24 -10.40 -15.81
CA ALA A 182 4.79 -11.75 -15.70
C ALA A 182 3.83 -12.76 -15.03
N GLN A 183 2.86 -12.27 -14.23
CA GLN A 183 1.94 -13.13 -13.46
C GLN A 183 0.49 -13.02 -13.98
N PRO A 184 0.03 -13.99 -14.78
CA PRO A 184 -1.29 -13.93 -15.41
C PRO A 184 -2.47 -14.08 -14.44
N ASN A 185 -2.23 -14.64 -13.24
CA ASN A 185 -3.26 -14.84 -12.21
C ASN A 185 -3.32 -13.71 -11.19
N LEU A 186 -2.49 -12.68 -11.31
CA LEU A 186 -2.56 -11.50 -10.47
C LEU A 186 -3.86 -10.77 -10.73
N ASN A 187 -4.60 -10.42 -9.68
CA ASN A 187 -5.90 -9.77 -9.81
C ASN A 187 -5.81 -8.23 -9.87
N ALA A 188 -4.77 -7.63 -9.26
CA ALA A 188 -4.53 -6.20 -9.27
C ALA A 188 -3.08 -5.87 -8.93
N ALA A 189 -2.55 -4.76 -9.47
CA ALA A 189 -1.25 -4.21 -9.08
C ALA A 189 -1.38 -2.74 -8.69
N VAL A 190 -0.81 -2.37 -7.54
CA VAL A 190 -0.72 -0.98 -7.09
C VAL A 190 0.75 -0.54 -7.09
N VAL A 191 0.99 0.62 -7.65
CA VAL A 191 2.32 1.17 -7.93
C VAL A 191 2.44 2.53 -7.26
N TYR A 192 3.14 2.62 -6.15
CA TYR A 192 3.49 3.88 -5.54
C TYR A 192 4.86 4.35 -6.06
N TYR A 193 4.88 5.50 -6.72
CA TYR A 193 6.08 6.20 -7.22
C TYR A 193 7.16 5.26 -7.83
N GLY A 194 6.71 4.23 -8.54
CA GLY A 194 7.56 3.31 -9.30
C GLY A 194 7.54 3.62 -10.80
N THR A 195 8.65 3.37 -11.49
CA THR A 195 8.71 3.52 -12.96
C THR A 195 7.88 2.46 -13.67
N SER A 196 7.35 2.82 -14.83
CA SER A 196 6.63 1.88 -15.68
C SER A 196 7.57 0.89 -16.40
N PRO A 197 7.13 -0.33 -16.70
CA PRO A 197 7.83 -1.28 -17.58
C PRO A 197 8.01 -0.73 -19.00
N THR A 198 8.84 -1.40 -19.79
CA THR A 198 8.97 -1.07 -21.22
C THR A 198 7.64 -1.32 -21.96
N GLN A 199 7.44 -0.66 -23.11
CA GLN A 199 6.21 -0.81 -23.88
C GLN A 199 5.99 -2.22 -24.39
N GLU A 200 7.08 -2.96 -24.69
CA GLU A 200 7.06 -4.35 -25.10
C GLU A 200 6.54 -5.26 -23.96
N ALA A 201 7.00 -5.03 -22.73
CA ALA A 201 6.55 -5.80 -21.58
C ALA A 201 5.06 -5.57 -21.26
N LEU A 202 4.52 -4.38 -21.52
CA LEU A 202 3.10 -4.08 -21.30
C LEU A 202 2.13 -4.92 -22.16
N VAL A 203 2.60 -5.54 -23.24
CA VAL A 203 1.76 -6.39 -24.10
C VAL A 203 1.18 -7.58 -23.35
N THR A 204 1.92 -8.15 -22.40
CA THR A 204 1.52 -9.36 -21.66
C THR A 204 0.65 -9.07 -20.43
N ILE A 205 0.54 -7.81 -20.01
CA ILE A 205 -0.18 -7.43 -18.78
C ILE A 205 -1.66 -7.84 -18.83
N ARG A 206 -2.17 -8.40 -17.75
CA ARG A 206 -3.58 -8.82 -17.65
C ARG A 206 -4.34 -8.08 -16.55
N PRO A 207 -3.79 -7.95 -15.32
CA PRO A 207 -4.52 -7.29 -14.23
C PRO A 207 -4.63 -5.79 -14.47
N PRO A 208 -5.66 -5.14 -13.89
CA PRO A 208 -5.71 -3.69 -13.81
C PRO A 208 -4.56 -3.17 -12.93
N VAL A 209 -4.06 -1.98 -13.25
CA VAL A 209 -2.98 -1.31 -12.53
C VAL A 209 -3.46 0.05 -12.03
N LEU A 210 -3.14 0.36 -10.76
CA LEU A 210 -3.29 1.69 -10.16
C LEU A 210 -1.90 2.27 -9.91
N GLY A 211 -1.62 3.43 -10.49
CA GLY A 211 -0.38 4.18 -10.30
C GLY A 211 -0.61 5.47 -9.51
N LEU A 212 0.18 5.70 -8.47
CA LEU A 212 0.07 6.78 -7.51
C LEU A 212 1.41 7.51 -7.43
N TYR A 213 1.47 8.75 -7.91
CA TYR A 213 2.72 9.45 -8.22
C TYR A 213 2.76 10.85 -7.62
N GLY A 214 3.94 11.27 -7.18
CA GLY A 214 4.20 12.66 -6.85
C GLY A 214 4.54 13.46 -8.12
N GLU A 215 4.02 14.68 -8.24
CA GLU A 215 4.30 15.57 -9.38
C GLU A 215 5.79 15.91 -9.47
N ASP A 216 6.46 16.12 -8.32
CA ASP A 216 7.87 16.49 -8.22
C ASP A 216 8.84 15.29 -8.30
N ASP A 217 8.43 14.20 -8.93
CA ASP A 217 9.27 13.02 -9.21
C ASP A 217 9.49 12.85 -10.71
N ALA A 218 10.24 13.77 -11.32
CA ALA A 218 10.44 13.83 -12.78
C ALA A 218 10.96 12.51 -13.36
N ARG A 219 11.82 11.78 -12.63
CA ARG A 219 12.37 10.49 -13.06
C ARG A 219 11.30 9.42 -13.24
N VAL A 220 10.25 9.45 -12.44
CA VAL A 220 9.14 8.50 -12.50
C VAL A 220 8.04 9.01 -13.42
N THR A 221 7.65 10.29 -13.29
CA THR A 221 6.52 10.86 -14.03
C THR A 221 6.70 10.83 -15.54
N ILE A 222 7.96 10.95 -16.04
CA ILE A 222 8.27 10.82 -17.48
C ILE A 222 7.87 9.44 -18.06
N THR A 223 7.79 8.39 -17.23
CA THR A 223 7.44 7.03 -17.67
C THR A 223 5.93 6.80 -17.75
N ILE A 224 5.11 7.67 -17.14
CA ILE A 224 3.66 7.47 -16.99
C ILE A 224 2.93 7.62 -18.33
N ALA A 225 3.12 8.74 -19.01
CA ALA A 225 2.37 9.04 -20.23
C ALA A 225 2.61 8.03 -21.37
N PRO A 226 3.86 7.57 -21.65
CA PRO A 226 4.10 6.52 -22.63
C PRO A 226 3.43 5.19 -22.27
N ALA A 227 3.49 4.80 -20.99
CA ALA A 227 2.85 3.57 -20.52
C ALA A 227 1.32 3.66 -20.58
N ALA A 228 0.73 4.78 -20.15
CA ALA A 228 -0.71 4.99 -20.21
C ALA A 228 -1.25 4.97 -21.67
N LYS A 229 -0.52 5.59 -22.58
CA LYS A 229 -0.84 5.53 -24.02
C LYS A 229 -0.85 4.07 -24.52
N LYS A 230 0.24 3.33 -24.23
CA LYS A 230 0.37 1.93 -24.66
C LYS A 230 -0.70 1.04 -24.04
N MET A 231 -0.97 1.17 -22.75
CA MET A 231 -2.03 0.40 -22.06
C MET A 231 -3.41 0.67 -22.67
N LYS A 232 -3.71 1.94 -23.00
CA LYS A 232 -4.96 2.32 -23.68
C LYS A 232 -5.06 1.70 -25.08
N GLU A 233 -4.00 1.73 -25.88
CA GLU A 233 -3.94 1.11 -27.20
C GLU A 233 -4.20 -0.41 -27.14
N LEU A 234 -3.74 -1.05 -26.05
CA LEU A 234 -3.93 -2.49 -25.81
C LEU A 234 -5.28 -2.83 -25.15
N GLY A 235 -6.15 -1.84 -24.89
CA GLY A 235 -7.42 -2.05 -24.18
C GLY A 235 -7.27 -2.48 -22.72
N LYS A 236 -6.14 -2.12 -22.07
CA LYS A 236 -5.79 -2.52 -20.71
C LYS A 236 -6.04 -1.37 -19.71
N THR A 237 -6.34 -1.72 -18.48
CA THR A 237 -6.66 -0.74 -17.43
C THR A 237 -5.40 -0.26 -16.72
N TYR A 238 -5.12 1.03 -16.83
CA TYR A 238 -4.11 1.73 -16.04
C TYR A 238 -4.68 3.05 -15.54
N ILE A 239 -5.00 3.10 -14.25
CA ILE A 239 -5.51 4.29 -13.57
C ILE A 239 -4.31 5.01 -12.95
N THR A 240 -4.19 6.32 -13.19
CA THR A 240 -3.06 7.11 -12.69
C THR A 240 -3.53 8.33 -11.92
N HIS A 241 -2.95 8.56 -10.74
CA HIS A 241 -3.11 9.80 -9.97
C HIS A 241 -1.74 10.45 -9.79
N ILE A 242 -1.65 11.73 -10.12
CA ILE A 242 -0.46 12.55 -9.91
C ILE A 242 -0.81 13.63 -8.90
N TYR A 243 -0.14 13.61 -7.75
CA TYR A 243 -0.43 14.49 -6.62
C TYR A 243 0.48 15.72 -6.66
N LYS A 244 -0.16 16.88 -6.74
CA LYS A 244 0.52 18.18 -6.89
C LYS A 244 1.47 18.46 -5.72
N GLY A 245 2.69 18.86 -6.05
CA GLY A 245 3.74 19.23 -5.09
C GLY A 245 4.30 18.06 -4.26
N ALA A 246 3.72 16.86 -4.37
CA ALA A 246 4.25 15.69 -3.69
C ALA A 246 5.53 15.18 -4.36
N GLY A 247 6.47 14.67 -3.56
CA GLY A 247 7.73 14.12 -4.04
C GLY A 247 7.75 12.60 -4.13
N HIS A 248 8.92 12.06 -4.54
CA HIS A 248 9.18 10.63 -4.45
C HIS A 248 9.06 10.13 -3.02
N GLY A 249 8.42 8.98 -2.78
CA GLY A 249 8.29 8.42 -1.44
C GLY A 249 7.28 9.14 -0.54
N PHE A 250 6.33 9.88 -1.09
CA PHE A 250 5.40 10.72 -0.33
C PHE A 250 4.66 9.96 0.80
N LEU A 251 4.32 8.69 0.62
CA LEU A 251 3.62 7.91 1.64
C LEU A 251 4.53 7.58 2.84
N ARG A 252 5.84 7.43 2.61
CA ARG A 252 6.83 7.19 3.65
C ARG A 252 7.29 8.49 4.33
N ALA A 253 7.50 9.54 3.55
CA ALA A 253 8.05 10.84 3.96
C ALA A 253 6.96 11.91 4.11
N GLN A 254 5.90 11.60 4.88
CA GLN A 254 4.70 12.43 5.00
C GLN A 254 4.97 13.83 5.55
N GLN A 255 6.04 14.01 6.35
CA GLN A 255 6.40 15.29 6.96
C GLN A 255 7.12 16.24 6.01
N GLU A 256 7.53 15.77 4.84
CA GLU A 256 8.26 16.57 3.86
C GLU A 256 7.30 17.35 2.94
N ARG A 257 7.87 18.28 2.16
CA ARG A 257 7.16 19.05 1.12
C ARG A 257 6.03 19.92 1.64
N ASP A 258 6.23 20.58 2.80
CA ASP A 258 5.28 21.55 3.38
C ASP A 258 3.83 21.04 3.44
N GLY A 259 3.68 19.73 3.74
CA GLY A 259 2.37 19.06 3.84
C GLY A 259 1.85 18.43 2.55
N ALA A 260 2.44 18.69 1.39
CA ALA A 260 2.00 18.09 0.12
C ALA A 260 2.09 16.56 0.12
N ASN A 261 3.15 15.99 0.73
CA ASN A 261 3.29 14.55 0.87
C ASN A 261 2.20 13.94 1.75
N LEU A 262 1.84 14.60 2.86
CA LEU A 262 0.77 14.14 3.74
C LEU A 262 -0.59 14.19 3.03
N GLU A 263 -0.86 15.26 2.31
CA GLU A 263 -2.11 15.42 1.55
C GLU A 263 -2.22 14.36 0.44
N ALA A 264 -1.13 14.13 -0.30
CA ALA A 264 -1.04 13.03 -1.27
C ALA A 264 -1.31 11.66 -0.62
N SER A 265 -0.75 11.42 0.57
CA SER A 265 -0.94 10.16 1.31
C SER A 265 -2.41 9.95 1.71
N ARG A 266 -3.10 11.01 2.15
CA ARG A 266 -4.52 10.98 2.52
C ARG A 266 -5.45 10.69 1.34
N GLN A 267 -5.05 11.05 0.13
CA GLN A 267 -5.80 10.76 -1.09
C GLN A 267 -5.42 9.40 -1.67
N ALA A 268 -4.14 9.05 -1.68
CA ALA A 268 -3.63 7.83 -2.29
C ALA A 268 -4.05 6.55 -1.56
N TRP A 269 -4.09 6.58 -0.20
CA TRP A 269 -4.41 5.38 0.56
C TRP A 269 -5.87 4.92 0.37
N PRO A 270 -6.89 5.78 0.49
CA PRO A 270 -8.27 5.39 0.19
C PRO A 270 -8.44 4.87 -1.24
N ALA A 271 -7.81 5.51 -2.23
CA ALA A 271 -7.84 5.06 -3.61
C ALA A 271 -7.23 3.65 -3.76
N THR A 272 -6.15 3.35 -3.01
CA THR A 272 -5.56 2.01 -2.95
C THR A 272 -6.56 0.98 -2.40
N ILE A 273 -7.18 1.29 -1.27
CA ILE A 273 -8.11 0.35 -0.61
C ILE A 273 -9.36 0.11 -1.47
N GLU A 274 -9.93 1.16 -2.05
CA GLU A 274 -11.05 1.05 -2.98
C GLU A 274 -10.69 0.18 -4.20
N PHE A 275 -9.52 0.43 -4.81
CA PHE A 275 -9.06 -0.34 -5.96
C PHE A 275 -8.81 -1.81 -5.62
N LEU A 276 -8.20 -2.10 -4.46
CA LEU A 276 -7.98 -3.47 -4.01
C LEU A 276 -9.30 -4.19 -3.75
N ARG A 277 -10.25 -3.59 -3.03
CA ARG A 277 -11.58 -4.17 -2.79
C ARG A 277 -12.31 -4.48 -4.08
N LYS A 278 -12.39 -3.52 -4.99
CA LYS A 278 -13.04 -3.69 -6.30
C LYS A 278 -12.54 -4.91 -7.08
N ASN A 279 -11.25 -5.25 -6.97
CA ASN A 279 -10.64 -6.31 -7.76
C ASN A 279 -10.48 -7.64 -7.00
N LEU A 280 -10.51 -7.60 -5.67
CA LEU A 280 -10.26 -8.77 -4.82
C LEU A 280 -11.53 -9.29 -4.11
N GLU A 281 -12.53 -8.47 -3.89
CA GLU A 281 -13.84 -8.85 -3.34
C GLU A 281 -14.86 -9.01 -4.48
#